data_457e4afef41a397c4117e2229cd0e237
#
_entry.id   457e4afef41a397c4117e2229cd0e237
#
_cell.length_a   1.000
_cell.length_b   1.000
_cell.length_c   1.000
_cell.angle_alpha   90.00
_cell.angle_beta   90.00
_cell.angle_gamma   90.00
#
_symmetry.space_group_name_H-M   'P 1'
#
loop_
_entity.id
_entity.type
_entity.pdbx_description
1 polymer ?
#
loop_
_entity_poly.entity_id
_entity_poly.type
_entity_poly.pdbx_seq_one_letter_code
_entity_poly.pdbx_strand_id
1 'polypeptide(L)'
;MNFLDDRKIKKIAKDENIKAPNKFYKSIDETLENLTDKNEKTNFNLARRYSLRFAIALILLTFIVLPNISPKISYAMQELPIIGNIVKVITIRNYFDKEGNSELNADIPSIKDADNTISESNDLINEDIRRLTQRIIDKYYSEKNPQNHLSIRINPEIITNTNNWFTLKLTISQVAASSSLEYKYYHIDKNTDKIIKISDLFENDGYKNAISEEIKRQMISRMEEDENIVYWFDEESKDWSFRKIDDD
;
A
#
# COMPACT_ATOMS: atom_id res chain seq x y z
N MET A 1 47.21 -9.82 26.44
CA MET A 1 46.18 -10.47 27.27
C MET A 1 46.19 -11.95 26.87
N ASN A 2 46.79 -12.83 27.70
CA ASN A 2 46.98 -14.24 27.36
C ASN A 2 45.62 -14.98 27.58
N PHE A 3 45.07 -15.47 26.48
CA PHE A 3 43.97 -16.41 26.52
C PHE A 3 44.47 -17.72 27.11
N LEU A 4 43.90 -18.14 28.26
CA LEU A 4 44.14 -19.45 28.85
C LEU A 4 43.65 -20.50 27.87
N ASP A 5 44.56 -21.40 27.45
CA ASP A 5 44.26 -22.51 26.53
C ASP A 5 43.19 -23.43 27.16
N ASP A 6 42.11 -23.64 26.45
CA ASP A 6 40.98 -24.52 26.86
C ASP A 6 41.40 -25.92 27.32
N ARG A 7 42.57 -26.43 26.84
CA ARG A 7 43.12 -27.69 27.25
C ARG A 7 43.73 -27.65 28.65
N LYS A 8 44.24 -26.50 29.09
CA LYS A 8 44.73 -26.30 30.46
C LYS A 8 43.57 -26.20 31.43
N ILE A 9 42.46 -25.54 31.05
CA ILE A 9 41.27 -25.42 31.87
C ILE A 9 40.62 -26.78 32.07
N LYS A 10 40.48 -27.63 31.03
CA LYS A 10 39.99 -29.01 31.11
C LYS A 10 40.87 -29.95 31.94
N LYS A 11 42.19 -29.71 31.96
CA LYS A 11 43.12 -30.49 32.76
C LYS A 11 43.01 -30.15 34.25
N ILE A 12 42.83 -28.92 34.59
CA ILE A 12 42.58 -28.43 35.96
C ILE A 12 41.22 -28.89 36.50
N ALA A 13 40.18 -28.91 35.67
CA ALA A 13 38.86 -29.36 36.04
C ALA A 13 38.73 -30.89 36.27
N LYS A 14 39.73 -31.69 35.82
CA LYS A 14 39.81 -33.14 36.03
C LYS A 14 40.55 -33.56 37.27
N ASP A 15 41.16 -32.63 37.99
CA ASP A 15 41.91 -32.92 39.20
C ASP A 15 40.91 -33.01 40.38
N GLU A 16 40.53 -34.25 40.76
CA GLU A 16 39.49 -34.56 41.75
C GLU A 16 39.79 -34.06 43.17
N ASN A 17 40.97 -33.45 43.38
CA ASN A 17 41.41 -32.94 44.66
C ASN A 17 41.24 -31.43 44.90
N ILE A 18 40.73 -30.72 43.93
CA ILE A 18 40.47 -29.27 44.08
C ILE A 18 39.12 -29.06 44.76
N LYS A 19 39.12 -29.00 46.08
CA LYS A 19 37.96 -28.55 46.86
C LYS A 19 37.89 -27.01 46.77
N ALA A 20 36.74 -26.49 46.35
CA ALA A 20 36.52 -25.04 46.36
C ALA A 20 36.67 -24.51 47.80
N PRO A 21 37.19 -23.31 48.00
CA PRO A 21 37.33 -22.72 49.34
C PRO A 21 35.97 -22.68 50.05
N ASN A 22 35.97 -22.96 51.38
CA ASN A 22 34.75 -22.94 52.23
C ASN A 22 33.93 -21.64 52.07
N LYS A 23 34.59 -20.55 51.75
CA LYS A 23 33.98 -19.25 51.49
C LYS A 23 33.07 -19.27 50.24
N PHE A 24 33.37 -20.12 49.27
CA PHE A 24 32.57 -20.28 48.04
C PHE A 24 31.28 -21.03 48.33
N TYR A 25 31.34 -22.11 49.12
CA TYR A 25 30.13 -22.83 49.56
C TYR A 25 29.23 -21.97 50.39
N LYS A 26 29.81 -21.19 51.31
CA LYS A 26 29.05 -20.24 52.15
C LYS A 26 28.33 -19.17 51.34
N SER A 27 28.95 -18.62 50.30
CA SER A 27 28.30 -17.62 49.45
C SER A 27 27.21 -18.25 48.55
N ILE A 28 27.30 -19.55 48.19
CA ILE A 28 26.24 -20.26 47.48
C ILE A 28 25.07 -20.47 48.43
N ASP A 29 25.31 -20.92 49.68
CA ASP A 29 24.26 -21.17 50.68
C ASP A 29 23.54 -19.84 51.01
N GLU A 30 24.26 -18.73 51.23
CA GLU A 30 23.69 -17.42 51.44
C GLU A 30 22.87 -16.95 50.21
N THR A 31 23.30 -17.27 48.99
CA THR A 31 22.55 -16.94 47.78
C THR A 31 21.29 -17.78 47.64
N LEU A 32 21.38 -19.08 48.00
CA LEU A 32 20.23 -19.99 47.98
C LEU A 32 19.21 -19.64 49.07
N GLU A 33 19.65 -19.29 50.27
CA GLU A 33 18.76 -18.82 51.36
C GLU A 33 18.05 -17.52 50.96
N ASN A 34 18.72 -16.58 50.28
CA ASN A 34 18.09 -15.38 49.73
C ASN A 34 17.16 -15.64 48.54
N LEU A 35 17.22 -16.81 47.93
CA LEU A 35 16.29 -17.21 46.84
C LEU A 35 15.05 -17.95 47.37
N THR A 36 15.04 -18.35 48.64
CA THR A 36 13.99 -19.24 49.20
C THR A 36 12.95 -18.49 49.99
N ASP A 37 12.55 -17.29 49.70
CA ASP A 37 11.30 -16.73 50.22
C ASP A 37 10.86 -15.46 49.48
N LYS A 38 10.57 -15.60 48.18
CA LYS A 38 9.58 -14.73 47.54
C LYS A 38 8.49 -15.56 46.90
N ASN A 39 7.70 -16.21 47.76
CA ASN A 39 6.34 -16.60 47.40
C ASN A 39 5.45 -15.36 47.34
N GLU A 40 5.89 -14.33 46.60
CA GLU A 40 4.98 -13.33 46.05
C GLU A 40 4.22 -14.07 44.94
N LYS A 41 2.98 -14.45 45.24
CA LYS A 41 1.94 -14.68 44.25
C LYS A 41 1.74 -13.34 43.50
N THR A 42 2.76 -12.95 42.75
CA THR A 42 2.60 -11.90 41.76
C THR A 42 1.52 -12.40 40.83
N ASN A 43 0.46 -11.60 40.67
CA ASN A 43 -0.65 -11.83 39.77
C ASN A 43 -0.14 -11.95 38.32
N PHE A 44 0.52 -13.05 38.01
CA PHE A 44 1.04 -13.40 36.67
C PHE A 44 -0.07 -13.33 35.61
N ASN A 45 -1.33 -13.52 36.05
CA ASN A 45 -2.50 -13.44 35.18
C ASN A 45 -2.84 -11.98 34.79
N LEU A 46 -2.57 -10.98 35.62
CA LEU A 46 -2.81 -9.57 35.29
C LEU A 46 -1.72 -9.04 34.33
N ALA A 47 -0.45 -9.26 34.65
CA ALA A 47 0.66 -8.87 33.76
C ALA A 47 0.57 -9.54 32.38
N ARG A 48 0.18 -10.84 32.33
CA ARG A 48 -0.04 -11.56 31.07
C ARG A 48 -1.26 -11.03 30.30
N ARG A 49 -2.31 -10.56 30.97
CA ARG A 49 -3.48 -9.94 30.31
C ARG A 49 -3.13 -8.55 29.73
N TYR A 50 -2.33 -7.76 30.42
CA TYR A 50 -1.88 -6.46 29.92
C TYR A 50 -0.86 -6.64 28.76
N SER A 51 0.09 -7.57 28.89
CA SER A 51 1.05 -7.85 27.82
C SER A 51 0.37 -8.35 26.53
N LEU A 52 -0.69 -9.18 26.65
CA LEU A 52 -1.46 -9.63 25.49
C LEU A 52 -2.24 -8.49 24.84
N ARG A 53 -2.83 -7.59 25.62
CA ARG A 53 -3.54 -6.40 25.11
C ARG A 53 -2.58 -5.43 24.43
N PHE A 54 -1.39 -5.23 25.01
CA PHE A 54 -0.33 -4.41 24.40
C PHE A 54 0.19 -5.06 23.10
N ALA A 55 0.36 -6.38 23.06
CA ALA A 55 0.77 -7.08 21.85
C ALA A 55 -0.28 -6.95 20.73
N ILE A 56 -1.57 -7.10 21.07
CA ILE A 56 -2.66 -6.91 20.11
C ILE A 56 -2.72 -5.46 19.63
N ALA A 57 -2.59 -4.49 20.53
CA ALA A 57 -2.57 -3.07 20.16
C ALA A 57 -1.37 -2.73 19.26
N LEU A 58 -0.20 -3.30 19.51
CA LEU A 58 0.99 -3.12 18.69
C LEU A 58 0.81 -3.73 17.29
N ILE A 59 0.23 -4.93 17.21
CA ILE A 59 -0.10 -5.58 15.95
C ILE A 59 -1.10 -4.73 15.15
N LEU A 60 -2.18 -4.25 15.79
CA LEU A 60 -3.17 -3.39 15.13
C LEU A 60 -2.54 -2.08 14.66
N LEU A 61 -1.68 -1.47 15.47
CA LEU A 61 -0.95 -0.25 15.10
C LEU A 61 -0.04 -0.51 13.88
N THR A 62 0.64 -1.67 13.86
CA THR A 62 1.49 -2.09 12.74
C THR A 62 0.66 -2.23 11.45
N PHE A 63 -0.53 -2.83 11.52
CA PHE A 63 -1.45 -2.95 10.39
C PHE A 63 -1.97 -1.61 9.87
N ILE A 64 -2.06 -0.59 10.73
CA ILE A 64 -2.50 0.76 10.32
C ILE A 64 -1.31 1.56 9.75
N VAL A 65 -0.15 1.48 10.37
CA VAL A 65 1.00 2.35 10.05
C VAL A 65 1.77 1.86 8.82
N LEU A 66 2.04 0.55 8.72
CA LEU A 66 2.86 -0.01 7.63
C LEU A 66 2.28 0.22 6.22
N PRO A 67 0.97 0.05 5.95
CA PRO A 67 0.40 0.33 4.64
C PRO A 67 0.52 1.81 4.23
N ASN A 68 0.50 2.72 5.23
CA ASN A 68 0.60 4.16 4.98
C ASN A 68 2.04 4.65 4.72
N ILE A 69 3.05 3.84 5.07
CA ILE A 69 4.47 4.19 4.87
C ILE A 69 5.00 3.66 3.55
N SER A 70 4.50 2.53 3.04
CA SER A 70 5.03 1.90 1.83
C SER A 70 3.94 1.21 1.01
N PRO A 71 3.75 1.61 -0.25
CA PRO A 71 2.83 0.93 -1.17
C PRO A 71 3.12 -0.57 -1.31
N LYS A 72 4.39 -0.98 -1.30
CA LYS A 72 4.78 -2.40 -1.39
C LYS A 72 4.29 -3.24 -0.22
N ILE A 73 4.26 -2.67 0.98
CA ILE A 73 3.74 -3.34 2.19
C ILE A 73 2.22 -3.41 2.13
N SER A 74 1.57 -2.35 1.63
CA SER A 74 0.13 -2.35 1.40
C SER A 74 -0.32 -3.50 0.49
N TYR A 75 0.40 -3.76 -0.60
CA TYR A 75 0.12 -4.90 -1.49
C TYR A 75 0.32 -6.25 -0.79
N ALA A 76 1.41 -6.43 -0.04
CA ALA A 76 1.68 -7.69 0.69
C ALA A 76 0.64 -7.98 1.79
N MET A 77 0.06 -6.94 2.41
CA MET A 77 -0.97 -7.11 3.44
C MET A 77 -2.33 -7.53 2.87
N GLN A 78 -2.59 -7.32 1.60
CA GLN A 78 -3.83 -7.75 0.92
C GLN A 78 -3.88 -9.26 0.68
N GLU A 79 -2.74 -9.94 0.73
CA GLU A 79 -2.66 -11.41 0.60
C GLU A 79 -2.95 -12.16 1.92
N LEU A 80 -3.18 -11.45 3.04
CA LEU A 80 -3.46 -12.09 4.33
C LEU A 80 -4.95 -12.49 4.43
N PRO A 81 -5.27 -13.77 4.70
CA PRO A 81 -6.64 -14.30 4.60
C PRO A 81 -7.54 -13.99 5.81
N ILE A 82 -7.31 -12.92 6.57
CA ILE A 82 -7.90 -12.74 7.91
C ILE A 82 -9.10 -11.80 7.95
N ILE A 83 -9.43 -11.06 6.90
CA ILE A 83 -10.45 -10.01 6.98
C ILE A 83 -11.47 -10.13 5.84
N GLY A 84 -12.62 -10.74 6.10
CA GLY A 84 -13.90 -10.59 5.39
C GLY A 84 -13.83 -10.59 3.84
N ASN A 85 -14.85 -10.12 3.18
CA ASN A 85 -14.97 -9.98 1.71
C ASN A 85 -13.97 -8.93 1.15
N ILE A 86 -12.67 -9.20 1.29
CA ILE A 86 -11.62 -8.33 0.73
C ILE A 86 -11.49 -8.66 -0.75
N VAL A 87 -11.72 -7.66 -1.58
CA VAL A 87 -11.40 -7.74 -3.00
C VAL A 87 -9.87 -7.80 -3.15
N LYS A 88 -9.39 -8.81 -3.86
CA LYS A 88 -7.97 -8.96 -4.18
C LYS A 88 -7.67 -8.27 -5.49
N VAL A 89 -6.63 -7.46 -5.51
CA VAL A 89 -6.05 -6.93 -6.74
C VAL A 89 -4.74 -7.64 -6.98
N ILE A 90 -4.65 -8.35 -8.09
CA ILE A 90 -3.43 -9.03 -8.51
C ILE A 90 -2.93 -8.37 -9.80
N THR A 91 -1.63 -8.17 -9.93
CA THR A 91 -1.04 -7.80 -11.22
C THR A 91 -1.00 -9.05 -12.08
N ILE A 92 -1.87 -9.11 -13.11
CA ILE A 92 -1.90 -10.25 -14.03
C ILE A 92 -0.73 -10.21 -14.98
N ARG A 93 -0.34 -9.01 -15.40
CA ARG A 93 0.69 -8.80 -16.40
C ARG A 93 1.43 -7.49 -16.14
N ASN A 94 2.74 -7.59 -16.16
CA ASN A 94 3.63 -6.44 -16.28
C ASN A 94 4.12 -6.37 -17.72
N TYR A 95 3.87 -5.26 -18.41
CA TYR A 95 4.47 -4.95 -19.69
C TYR A 95 5.66 -4.04 -19.47
N PHE A 96 6.82 -4.51 -19.87
CA PHE A 96 8.02 -3.71 -19.91
C PHE A 96 8.62 -3.75 -21.31
N ASP A 97 8.76 -2.60 -21.94
CA ASP A 97 9.46 -2.43 -23.20
C ASP A 97 10.40 -1.23 -23.09
N LYS A 98 11.60 -1.36 -23.64
CA LYS A 98 12.57 -0.26 -23.68
C LYS A 98 13.35 -0.32 -24.98
N GLU A 99 13.25 0.75 -25.75
CA GLU A 99 13.95 0.90 -27.02
C GLU A 99 14.50 2.32 -27.13
N GLY A 100 15.84 2.45 -27.06
CA GLY A 100 16.50 3.76 -27.05
C GLY A 100 16.02 4.63 -25.89
N ASN A 101 15.40 5.76 -26.22
CA ASN A 101 14.85 6.71 -25.25
C ASN A 101 13.35 6.47 -24.96
N SER A 102 12.76 5.43 -25.56
CA SER A 102 11.36 5.08 -25.30
C SER A 102 11.25 3.95 -24.27
N GLU A 103 10.35 4.09 -23.31
CA GLU A 103 10.11 3.13 -22.22
C GLU A 103 8.61 3.01 -21.94
N LEU A 104 8.11 1.76 -21.89
CA LEU A 104 6.79 1.41 -21.38
C LEU A 104 6.93 0.55 -20.14
N ASN A 105 6.27 0.93 -19.07
CA ASN A 105 6.14 0.13 -17.85
C ASN A 105 4.69 0.14 -17.40
N ALA A 106 3.96 -0.95 -17.61
CA ALA A 106 2.54 -1.03 -17.34
C ALA A 106 2.20 -2.25 -16.46
N ASP A 107 1.82 -1.99 -15.24
CA ASP A 107 1.25 -2.98 -14.33
C ASP A 107 -0.26 -3.07 -14.58
N ILE A 108 -0.70 -4.21 -15.12
CA ILE A 108 -2.11 -4.45 -15.42
C ILE A 108 -2.74 -5.24 -14.28
N PRO A 109 -3.61 -4.61 -13.47
CA PRO A 109 -4.27 -5.28 -12.38
C PRO A 109 -5.45 -6.12 -12.86
N SER A 110 -5.84 -7.10 -12.05
CA SER A 110 -7.13 -7.77 -12.10
C SER A 110 -7.75 -7.81 -10.72
N ILE A 111 -9.03 -7.57 -10.68
CA ILE A 111 -9.83 -7.59 -9.46
C ILE A 111 -10.49 -8.95 -9.33
N LYS A 112 -10.46 -9.53 -8.13
CA LYS A 112 -11.13 -10.77 -7.75
C LYS A 112 -11.68 -10.66 -6.34
N ASP A 113 -12.70 -11.45 -6.03
CA ASP A 113 -13.19 -11.60 -4.67
C ASP A 113 -12.21 -12.39 -3.79
N ALA A 114 -12.43 -12.39 -2.48
CA ALA A 114 -11.54 -13.04 -1.52
C ALA A 114 -11.38 -14.55 -1.76
N ASP A 115 -12.42 -15.20 -2.26
CA ASP A 115 -12.47 -16.63 -2.62
C ASP A 115 -11.90 -16.93 -4.02
N ASN A 116 -11.33 -15.93 -4.71
CA ASN A 116 -10.84 -15.94 -6.08
C ASN A 116 -11.95 -16.09 -7.14
N THR A 117 -13.22 -15.94 -6.81
CA THR A 117 -14.29 -15.78 -7.79
C THR A 117 -14.21 -14.39 -8.43
N ILE A 118 -14.95 -14.20 -9.51
CA ILE A 118 -15.08 -12.91 -10.19
C ILE A 118 -16.57 -12.59 -10.19
N SER A 119 -16.95 -11.53 -9.46
CA SER A 119 -18.31 -11.00 -9.53
C SER A 119 -18.54 -10.25 -10.84
N GLU A 120 -19.79 -9.92 -11.15
CA GLU A 120 -20.15 -9.20 -12.37
C GLU A 120 -19.47 -7.82 -12.44
N SER A 121 -19.45 -7.09 -11.32
CA SER A 121 -18.77 -5.79 -11.25
C SER A 121 -17.27 -5.91 -11.46
N ASN A 122 -16.63 -6.94 -10.87
CA ASN A 122 -15.21 -7.20 -11.05
C ASN A 122 -14.87 -7.53 -12.50
N ASP A 123 -15.72 -8.33 -13.19
CA ASP A 123 -15.48 -8.69 -14.59
C ASP A 123 -15.58 -7.48 -15.52
N LEU A 124 -16.59 -6.65 -15.33
CA LEU A 124 -16.77 -5.41 -16.10
C LEU A 124 -15.58 -4.45 -15.93
N ILE A 125 -15.09 -4.28 -14.71
CA ILE A 125 -13.91 -3.45 -14.45
C ILE A 125 -12.66 -4.07 -15.07
N ASN A 126 -12.46 -5.37 -14.93
CA ASN A 126 -11.32 -6.06 -15.52
C ASN A 126 -11.30 -5.93 -17.05
N GLU A 127 -12.46 -5.97 -17.69
CA GLU A 127 -12.59 -5.76 -19.12
C GLU A 127 -12.26 -4.33 -19.53
N ASP A 128 -12.73 -3.32 -18.77
CA ASP A 128 -12.42 -1.91 -19.03
C ASP A 128 -10.92 -1.63 -18.86
N ILE A 129 -10.30 -2.17 -17.79
CA ILE A 129 -8.85 -2.09 -17.57
C ILE A 129 -8.09 -2.70 -18.76
N ARG A 130 -8.49 -3.86 -19.23
CA ARG A 130 -7.84 -4.50 -20.40
C ARG A 130 -7.95 -3.64 -21.65
N ARG A 131 -9.13 -3.09 -21.94
CA ARG A 131 -9.35 -2.21 -23.09
C ARG A 131 -8.53 -0.93 -23.00
N LEU A 132 -8.53 -0.28 -21.83
CA LEU A 132 -7.77 0.93 -21.58
C LEU A 132 -6.27 0.67 -21.77
N THR A 133 -5.74 -0.33 -21.08
CA THR A 133 -4.31 -0.65 -21.12
C THR A 133 -3.87 -1.11 -22.53
N GLN A 134 -4.70 -1.85 -23.26
CA GLN A 134 -4.36 -2.24 -24.62
C GLN A 134 -4.25 -1.02 -25.55
N ARG A 135 -5.19 -0.09 -25.46
CA ARG A 135 -5.11 1.17 -26.25
C ARG A 135 -3.82 1.96 -25.95
N ILE A 136 -3.40 2.02 -24.69
CA ILE A 136 -2.18 2.71 -24.30
C ILE A 136 -0.94 1.99 -24.84
N ILE A 137 -0.92 0.66 -24.78
CA ILE A 137 0.15 -0.17 -25.33
C ILE A 137 0.24 -0.01 -26.84
N ASP A 138 -0.88 -0.06 -27.56
CA ASP A 138 -0.93 0.12 -29.01
C ASP A 138 -0.46 1.53 -29.40
N LYS A 139 -0.87 2.54 -28.66
CA LYS A 139 -0.39 3.91 -28.82
C LYS A 139 1.12 4.00 -28.64
N TYR A 140 1.68 3.42 -27.59
CA TYR A 140 3.12 3.39 -27.35
C TYR A 140 3.86 2.76 -28.53
N TYR A 141 3.43 1.59 -29.02
CA TYR A 141 4.08 0.93 -30.15
C TYR A 141 3.93 1.70 -31.48
N SER A 142 2.91 2.51 -31.63
CA SER A 142 2.73 3.36 -32.83
C SER A 142 3.57 4.63 -32.79
N GLU A 143 3.86 5.15 -31.58
CA GLU A 143 4.56 6.43 -31.38
C GLU A 143 6.03 6.27 -31.01
N LYS A 144 6.44 5.08 -30.50
CA LYS A 144 7.81 4.88 -30.08
C LYS A 144 8.81 5.08 -31.22
N ASN A 145 9.83 5.85 -30.92
CA ASN A 145 10.94 6.11 -31.83
C ASN A 145 12.24 6.16 -31.01
N PRO A 146 13.31 5.40 -31.41
CA PRO A 146 14.58 5.40 -30.67
C PRO A 146 15.21 6.79 -30.49
N GLN A 147 14.89 7.74 -31.34
CA GLN A 147 15.41 9.11 -31.29
C GLN A 147 14.61 10.05 -30.40
N ASN A 148 13.35 9.74 -30.15
CA ASN A 148 12.44 10.56 -29.34
C ASN A 148 12.32 9.97 -27.94
N HIS A 149 12.16 10.85 -26.96
CA HIS A 149 11.84 10.41 -25.61
C HIS A 149 10.32 10.16 -25.50
N LEU A 150 9.95 8.93 -25.15
CA LEU A 150 8.57 8.55 -24.82
C LEU A 150 8.58 7.60 -23.64
N SER A 151 8.09 8.03 -22.49
CA SER A 151 7.93 7.16 -21.32
C SER A 151 6.46 7.09 -20.94
N ILE A 152 5.93 5.87 -20.91
CA ILE A 152 4.56 5.62 -20.44
C ILE A 152 4.60 4.68 -19.25
N ARG A 153 3.86 5.03 -18.19
CA ARG A 153 3.75 4.20 -16.99
C ARG A 153 2.31 4.09 -16.55
N ILE A 154 1.88 2.86 -16.22
CA ILE A 154 0.58 2.57 -15.63
C ILE A 154 0.81 1.93 -14.27
N ASN A 155 0.31 2.57 -13.21
CA ASN A 155 0.41 2.08 -11.84
C ASN A 155 -0.98 1.94 -11.21
N PRO A 156 -1.38 0.74 -10.79
CA PRO A 156 -2.57 0.53 -9.99
C PRO A 156 -2.30 0.86 -8.51
N GLU A 157 -3.31 1.39 -7.83
CA GLU A 157 -3.28 1.66 -6.40
C GLU A 157 -4.66 1.40 -5.79
N ILE A 158 -4.73 0.61 -4.71
CA ILE A 158 -5.96 0.46 -3.95
C ILE A 158 -6.08 1.63 -2.99
N ILE A 159 -7.11 2.44 -3.18
CA ILE A 159 -7.39 3.59 -2.32
C ILE A 159 -8.23 3.18 -1.12
N THR A 160 -9.19 2.28 -1.33
CA THR A 160 -10.11 1.81 -0.28
C THR A 160 -10.45 0.35 -0.51
N ASN A 161 -10.43 -0.45 0.56
CA ASN A 161 -10.86 -1.84 0.53
C ASN A 161 -11.45 -2.23 1.88
N THR A 162 -12.68 -1.79 2.14
CA THR A 162 -13.47 -2.11 3.33
C THR A 162 -14.44 -3.26 3.07
N ASN A 163 -15.21 -3.65 4.07
CA ASN A 163 -16.26 -4.67 3.88
C ASN A 163 -17.34 -4.24 2.88
N ASN A 164 -17.63 -2.93 2.80
CA ASN A 164 -18.76 -2.39 2.02
C ASN A 164 -18.30 -1.69 0.74
N TRP A 165 -17.02 -1.28 0.66
CA TRP A 165 -16.57 -0.39 -0.38
C TRP A 165 -15.18 -0.76 -0.89
N PHE A 166 -15.02 -0.72 -2.20
CA PHE A 166 -13.73 -0.90 -2.86
C PHE A 166 -13.47 0.25 -3.84
N THR A 167 -12.24 0.74 -3.86
CA THR A 167 -11.78 1.75 -4.82
C THR A 167 -10.39 1.39 -5.34
N LEU A 168 -10.29 1.22 -6.64
CA LEU A 168 -9.03 1.10 -7.37
C LEU A 168 -8.77 2.38 -8.17
N LYS A 169 -7.55 2.91 -8.09
CA LYS A 169 -7.06 4.00 -8.93
C LYS A 169 -5.99 3.47 -9.88
N LEU A 170 -6.10 3.78 -11.16
CA LEU A 170 -5.01 3.66 -12.12
C LEU A 170 -4.40 5.03 -12.35
N THR A 171 -3.10 5.15 -12.16
CA THR A 171 -2.33 6.35 -12.53
C THR A 171 -1.62 6.07 -13.84
N ILE A 172 -1.94 6.85 -14.87
CA ILE A 172 -1.33 6.78 -16.20
C ILE A 172 -0.49 8.03 -16.38
N SER A 173 0.83 7.86 -16.46
CA SER A 173 1.76 8.94 -16.73
C SER A 173 2.40 8.76 -18.10
N GLN A 174 2.41 9.82 -18.87
CA GLN A 174 3.09 9.88 -20.16
C GLN A 174 4.03 11.07 -20.17
N VAL A 175 5.28 10.84 -20.56
CA VAL A 175 6.31 11.86 -20.72
C VAL A 175 6.86 11.76 -22.14
N ALA A 176 6.74 12.84 -22.89
CA ALA A 176 7.31 12.99 -24.23
C ALA A 176 7.96 14.38 -24.32
N ALA A 177 7.59 15.22 -25.28
CA ALA A 177 7.96 16.65 -25.29
C ALA A 177 7.30 17.43 -24.15
N SER A 178 6.15 16.95 -23.65
CA SER A 178 5.47 17.42 -22.45
C SER A 178 5.10 16.22 -21.57
N SER A 179 4.67 16.48 -20.33
CA SER A 179 4.18 15.44 -19.43
C SER A 179 2.67 15.56 -19.25
N SER A 180 2.00 14.41 -19.20
CA SER A 180 0.60 14.30 -18.81
C SER A 180 0.41 13.25 -17.72
N LEU A 181 -0.58 13.48 -16.87
CA LEU A 181 -0.97 12.61 -15.78
C LEU A 181 -2.49 12.44 -15.81
N GLU A 182 -2.92 11.20 -15.94
CA GLU A 182 -4.34 10.84 -15.97
C GLU A 182 -4.63 9.86 -14.83
N TYR A 183 -5.80 9.99 -14.22
CA TYR A 183 -6.29 9.10 -13.18
C TYR A 183 -7.60 8.47 -13.63
N LYS A 184 -7.69 7.13 -13.54
CA LYS A 184 -8.93 6.40 -13.72
C LYS A 184 -9.30 5.73 -12.39
N TYR A 185 -10.52 5.97 -11.92
CA TYR A 185 -11.03 5.39 -10.68
C TYR A 185 -12.11 4.37 -10.97
N TYR A 186 -12.10 3.29 -10.22
CA TYR A 186 -13.16 2.27 -10.21
C TYR A 186 -13.67 2.12 -8.79
N HIS A 187 -14.95 2.27 -8.59
CA HIS A 187 -15.62 2.18 -7.29
C HIS A 187 -16.65 1.04 -7.32
N ILE A 188 -16.63 0.18 -6.31
CA ILE A 188 -17.59 -0.90 -6.13
C ILE A 188 -18.27 -0.76 -4.77
N ASP A 189 -19.61 -0.75 -4.75
CA ASP A 189 -20.38 -1.06 -3.56
C ASP A 189 -20.49 -2.59 -3.44
N LYS A 190 -19.77 -3.16 -2.48
CA LYS A 190 -19.70 -4.61 -2.28
C LYS A 190 -20.99 -5.22 -1.74
N ASN A 191 -21.88 -4.40 -1.15
CA ASN A 191 -23.17 -4.91 -0.65
C ASN A 191 -24.13 -5.21 -1.80
N THR A 192 -24.02 -4.46 -2.88
CA THR A 192 -24.91 -4.55 -4.03
C THR A 192 -24.24 -5.12 -5.28
N ASP A 193 -22.93 -5.36 -5.23
CA ASP A 193 -22.07 -5.71 -6.37
C ASP A 193 -22.25 -4.76 -7.56
N LYS A 194 -22.29 -3.45 -7.28
CA LYS A 194 -22.47 -2.43 -8.31
C LYS A 194 -21.23 -1.54 -8.46
N ILE A 195 -20.90 -1.25 -9.71
CA ILE A 195 -19.97 -0.18 -10.04
C ILE A 195 -20.70 1.15 -9.80
N ILE A 196 -20.07 2.02 -9.01
CA ILE A 196 -20.62 3.34 -8.67
C ILE A 196 -19.90 4.40 -9.49
N LYS A 197 -20.67 5.16 -10.26
CA LYS A 197 -20.24 6.34 -10.98
C LYS A 197 -20.58 7.60 -10.21
N ILE A 198 -19.96 8.72 -10.53
CA ILE A 198 -20.28 9.99 -9.89
C ILE A 198 -21.76 10.37 -10.08
N SER A 199 -22.34 10.06 -11.24
CA SER A 199 -23.76 10.27 -11.53
C SER A 199 -24.69 9.54 -10.56
N ASP A 200 -24.29 8.37 -10.05
CA ASP A 200 -25.11 7.56 -9.15
C ASP A 200 -25.24 8.15 -7.74
N LEU A 201 -24.41 9.15 -7.43
CA LEU A 201 -24.42 9.86 -6.14
C LEU A 201 -25.39 11.04 -6.11
N PHE A 202 -26.03 11.37 -7.24
CA PHE A 202 -26.88 12.56 -7.38
C PHE A 202 -28.23 12.18 -8.00
N GLU A 203 -29.27 12.91 -7.64
CA GLU A 203 -30.63 12.69 -8.15
C GLU A 203 -30.84 13.21 -9.57
N ASN A 204 -30.00 14.16 -10.02
CA ASN A 204 -30.13 14.81 -11.33
C ASN A 204 -28.79 15.39 -11.81
N ASP A 205 -28.74 15.80 -13.06
CA ASP A 205 -27.52 16.33 -13.73
C ASP A 205 -27.04 17.70 -13.23
N GLY A 206 -27.72 18.33 -12.29
CA GLY A 206 -27.30 19.61 -11.70
C GLY A 206 -25.92 19.56 -11.04
N TYR A 207 -25.50 18.38 -10.60
CA TYR A 207 -24.16 18.17 -10.02
C TYR A 207 -23.02 18.56 -10.97
N LYS A 208 -23.18 18.33 -12.27
CA LYS A 208 -22.16 18.67 -13.28
C LYS A 208 -21.80 20.15 -13.24
N ASN A 209 -22.83 21.01 -13.22
CA ASN A 209 -22.62 22.45 -13.11
C ASN A 209 -22.02 22.82 -11.75
N ALA A 210 -22.54 22.28 -10.66
CA ALA A 210 -22.05 22.59 -9.32
C ALA A 210 -20.57 22.21 -9.15
N ILE A 211 -20.18 21.02 -9.60
CA ILE A 211 -18.76 20.57 -9.55
C ILE A 211 -17.90 21.42 -10.48
N SER A 212 -18.38 21.72 -11.70
CA SER A 212 -17.62 22.53 -12.66
C SER A 212 -17.34 23.93 -12.13
N GLU A 213 -18.32 24.58 -11.54
CA GLU A 213 -18.15 25.89 -10.92
C GLU A 213 -17.20 25.86 -9.72
N GLU A 214 -17.28 24.80 -8.90
CA GLU A 214 -16.36 24.63 -7.77
C GLU A 214 -14.92 24.41 -8.25
N ILE A 215 -14.70 23.61 -9.32
CA ILE A 215 -13.38 23.43 -9.92
C ILE A 215 -12.84 24.78 -10.42
N LYS A 216 -13.64 25.56 -11.16
CA LYS A 216 -13.24 26.90 -11.63
C LYS A 216 -12.88 27.82 -10.48
N ARG A 217 -13.69 27.84 -9.43
CA ARG A 217 -13.42 28.63 -8.23
C ARG A 217 -12.07 28.26 -7.59
N GLN A 218 -11.77 26.94 -7.49
CA GLN A 218 -10.47 26.47 -6.97
C GLN A 218 -9.31 26.81 -7.89
N MET A 219 -9.48 26.73 -9.23
CA MET A 219 -8.47 27.14 -10.19
C MET A 219 -8.13 28.62 -10.02
N ILE A 220 -9.13 29.50 -9.93
CA ILE A 220 -8.95 30.94 -9.72
C ILE A 220 -8.21 31.18 -8.40
N SER A 221 -8.66 30.59 -7.29
CA SER A 221 -8.01 30.74 -5.98
C SER A 221 -6.52 30.37 -6.00
N ARG A 222 -6.18 29.28 -6.68
CA ARG A 222 -4.78 28.85 -6.79
C ARG A 222 -3.92 29.78 -7.65
N MET A 223 -4.50 30.37 -8.69
CA MET A 223 -3.80 31.39 -9.51
C MET A 223 -3.59 32.70 -8.75
N GLU A 224 -4.50 33.03 -7.82
CA GLU A 224 -4.35 34.20 -6.93
C GLU A 224 -3.30 33.95 -5.83
N GLU A 225 -3.14 32.70 -5.37
CA GLU A 225 -2.19 32.32 -4.33
C GLU A 225 -0.74 32.16 -4.84
N ASP A 226 -0.58 31.74 -6.12
CA ASP A 226 0.73 31.50 -6.75
C ASP A 226 0.73 31.95 -8.21
N GLU A 227 1.47 33.01 -8.50
CA GLU A 227 1.61 33.60 -9.85
C GLU A 227 2.25 32.68 -10.91
N ASN A 228 2.89 31.58 -10.47
CA ASN A 228 3.46 30.58 -11.36
C ASN A 228 2.43 29.53 -11.81
N ILE A 229 1.25 29.50 -11.21
CA ILE A 229 0.16 28.60 -11.57
C ILE A 229 -0.75 29.30 -12.58
N VAL A 230 -0.94 28.67 -13.74
CA VAL A 230 -1.84 29.16 -14.80
C VAL A 230 -2.79 28.02 -15.18
N TYR A 231 -4.09 28.31 -15.08
CA TYR A 231 -5.15 27.46 -15.60
C TYR A 231 -5.87 28.15 -16.74
N TRP A 232 -6.28 27.37 -17.74
CA TRP A 232 -7.10 27.86 -18.84
C TRP A 232 -8.49 27.27 -18.73
N PHE A 233 -9.49 28.10 -18.75
CA PHE A 233 -10.89 27.71 -18.70
C PHE A 233 -11.73 28.62 -19.56
N ASP A 234 -12.88 28.08 -20.08
CA ASP A 234 -13.83 28.78 -20.95
C ASP A 234 -13.27 29.34 -22.27
N GLU A 235 -12.09 28.88 -22.71
CA GLU A 235 -11.52 29.25 -24.02
C GLU A 235 -12.00 28.24 -25.08
N GLU A 236 -13.01 28.61 -25.88
CA GLU A 236 -13.59 27.74 -26.93
C GLU A 236 -12.57 27.29 -27.99
N SER A 237 -11.52 28.06 -28.19
CA SER A 237 -10.50 27.82 -29.21
C SER A 237 -9.41 26.83 -28.77
N LYS A 238 -9.42 26.36 -27.53
CA LYS A 238 -8.38 25.51 -26.98
C LYS A 238 -8.97 24.22 -26.40
N ASP A 239 -8.68 23.08 -27.04
CA ASP A 239 -9.18 21.76 -26.62
C ASP A 239 -8.75 21.35 -25.22
N TRP A 240 -7.68 21.97 -24.70
CA TRP A 240 -7.12 21.68 -23.37
C TRP A 240 -7.61 22.65 -22.27
N SER A 241 -8.52 23.61 -22.60
CA SER A 241 -9.11 24.44 -21.57
C SER A 241 -10.23 23.68 -20.83
N PHE A 242 -10.28 23.86 -19.52
CA PHE A 242 -11.37 23.30 -18.72
C PHE A 242 -12.66 24.07 -19.01
N ARG A 243 -13.72 23.34 -19.32
CA ARG A 243 -15.07 23.93 -19.54
C ARG A 243 -16.04 23.45 -18.49
N LYS A 244 -16.30 22.17 -18.47
CA LYS A 244 -17.17 21.50 -17.51
C LYS A 244 -16.82 20.01 -17.43
N ILE A 245 -17.24 19.35 -16.36
CA ILE A 245 -17.17 17.90 -16.28
C ILE A 245 -18.22 17.25 -17.20
N ASP A 246 -17.88 16.06 -17.70
CA ASP A 246 -18.76 15.21 -18.51
C ASP A 246 -18.96 13.84 -17.85
N ASP A 247 -19.74 12.96 -18.45
CA ASP A 247 -20.09 11.62 -17.92
C ASP A 247 -19.11 10.51 -18.34
N ASP A 248 -17.88 10.79 -18.63
CA ASP A 248 -16.88 9.77 -19.03
C ASP A 248 -16.49 8.80 -17.90
#